data_60d0898ce2fdac369dab72d0a8a9ea10
#
_entry.id   60d0898ce2fdac369dab72d0a8a9ea10
#
_cell.length_a   1.000
_cell.length_b   1.000
_cell.length_c   1.000
_cell.angle_alpha   90.00
_cell.angle_beta   90.00
_cell.angle_gamma   90.00
#
_symmetry.space_group_name_H-M   'P 1'
#
loop_
_entity.id
_entity.type
_entity.pdbx_description
1 polymer ?
#
loop_
_entity_poly.entity_id
_entity_poly.type
_entity_poly.pdbx_seq_one_letter_code
_entity_poly.pdbx_strand_id
1 'polypeptide(L)'
;SRGLGDVYKRQILNELFYGLDIDFFRDLPKHAESVLNRIFSDESFGNLIFFLALLTQRHISGVAGPIRVPNHDDTLSLTNEHEAASMLLDILSKKFSISFSPGDCWSLTTQILCSKCITEGQSKLGRDPTRSRRLDRVADEIISNIEQLYHIDFGSARKDLADHLKAHLIPTIYRIRFHKAIVNPVYDELVAKHSQLLRYTAEAVRPLEECCDGPISDQEISYIALYFLAAINQQHPQIIRRPQVIVACGSGYGTAQVVASQMNRLFDVDVVAILSGRDVSEMMEKKDIRCDYIISTVDLPRLPDGFYIKVNPIFTHEDYKNILQFMDARQTSGSASRYLETASNLVEIAERYGASSNVNQMKYELSLIHISEPTRPLYI
;
A
#
# COMPACT_ATOMS: atom_id res chain seq x y z
N SER A 1 4.85 -25.13 -12.57
CA SER A 1 4.88 -23.93 -13.44
C SER A 1 5.99 -22.91 -13.13
N ARG A 2 6.73 -23.04 -11.99
CA ARG A 2 7.86 -22.13 -11.67
C ARG A 2 9.06 -22.28 -12.63
N GLY A 3 9.30 -23.44 -13.20
CA GLY A 3 10.46 -23.68 -14.07
C GLY A 3 10.40 -23.05 -15.46
N LEU A 4 9.20 -22.86 -16.05
CA LEU A 4 9.07 -22.29 -17.41
C LEU A 4 9.36 -20.78 -17.42
N GLY A 5 8.92 -20.04 -16.39
CA GLY A 5 9.17 -18.60 -16.27
C GLY A 5 10.65 -18.26 -16.12
N ASP A 6 11.40 -19.08 -15.40
CA ASP A 6 12.84 -18.87 -15.17
C ASP A 6 13.66 -19.18 -16.44
N VAL A 7 13.27 -20.21 -17.21
CA VAL A 7 13.90 -20.54 -18.49
C VAL A 7 13.68 -19.42 -19.52
N TYR A 8 12.47 -18.88 -19.58
CA TYR A 8 12.13 -17.79 -20.51
C TYR A 8 12.85 -16.49 -20.17
N LYS A 9 12.91 -16.13 -18.86
CA LYS A 9 13.71 -14.99 -18.40
C LYS A 9 15.21 -15.16 -18.71
N ARG A 10 15.73 -16.37 -18.55
CA ARG A 10 17.13 -16.69 -18.86
C ARG A 10 17.43 -16.55 -20.35
N GLN A 11 16.52 -17.00 -21.22
CA GLN A 11 16.65 -16.88 -22.66
C GLN A 11 16.64 -15.41 -23.10
N ILE A 12 15.68 -14.60 -22.60
CA ILE A 12 15.63 -13.16 -22.88
C ILE A 12 16.91 -12.44 -22.39
N LEU A 13 17.42 -12.76 -21.21
CA LEU A 13 18.65 -12.18 -20.71
C LEU A 13 19.85 -12.53 -21.59
N ASN A 14 19.97 -13.78 -22.05
CA ASN A 14 21.04 -14.20 -22.95
C ASN A 14 20.95 -13.56 -24.35
N GLU A 15 19.74 -13.27 -24.83
CA GLU A 15 19.53 -12.56 -26.09
C GLU A 15 19.84 -11.05 -25.96
N LEU A 16 19.44 -10.42 -24.85
CA LEU A 16 19.70 -9.01 -24.60
C LEU A 16 21.18 -8.70 -24.31
N PHE A 17 21.88 -9.63 -23.64
CA PHE A 17 23.27 -9.47 -23.24
C PHE A 17 24.17 -10.46 -24.00
N TYR A 18 24.02 -10.49 -25.33
CA TYR A 18 24.83 -11.35 -26.18
C TYR A 18 26.33 -11.14 -25.95
N GLY A 19 27.04 -12.23 -25.64
CA GLY A 19 28.47 -12.22 -25.35
C GLY A 19 28.84 -11.97 -23.87
N LEU A 20 27.86 -11.77 -22.97
CA LEU A 20 28.09 -11.74 -21.52
C LEU A 20 27.72 -13.06 -20.85
N ASP A 21 28.57 -13.54 -19.96
CA ASP A 21 28.27 -14.68 -19.09
C ASP A 21 27.36 -14.22 -17.96
N ILE A 22 26.04 -14.42 -18.11
CA ILE A 22 25.03 -14.00 -17.12
C ILE A 22 25.19 -14.74 -15.79
N ASP A 23 25.72 -15.97 -15.79
CA ASP A 23 25.95 -16.69 -14.54
C ASP A 23 27.04 -16.02 -13.68
N PHE A 24 28.04 -15.38 -14.29
CA PHE A 24 28.99 -14.53 -13.58
C PHE A 24 28.29 -13.35 -12.87
N PHE A 25 27.33 -12.69 -13.50
CA PHE A 25 26.61 -11.57 -12.90
C PHE A 25 25.71 -11.98 -11.74
N ARG A 26 25.28 -13.24 -11.65
CA ARG A 26 24.46 -13.76 -10.55
C ARG A 26 25.18 -13.82 -9.22
N ASP A 27 26.48 -13.94 -9.23
CA ASP A 27 27.26 -13.97 -7.99
C ASP A 27 27.59 -12.58 -7.46
N LEU A 28 27.54 -11.55 -8.29
CA LEU A 28 27.90 -10.18 -7.91
C LEU A 28 27.02 -9.60 -6.79
N PRO A 29 25.69 -9.67 -6.80
CA PRO A 29 24.87 -9.17 -5.71
C PRO A 29 25.17 -9.84 -4.37
N LYS A 30 25.59 -11.12 -4.34
CA LYS A 30 26.00 -11.82 -3.12
C LYS A 30 27.22 -11.18 -2.46
N HIS A 31 28.14 -10.65 -3.26
CA HIS A 31 29.29 -9.90 -2.72
C HIS A 31 28.81 -8.60 -2.04
N ALA A 32 27.85 -7.89 -2.65
CA ALA A 32 27.25 -6.73 -2.00
C ALA A 32 26.51 -7.10 -0.72
N GLU A 33 25.75 -8.20 -0.71
CA GLU A 33 25.08 -8.73 0.49
C GLU A 33 26.06 -9.00 1.62
N SER A 34 27.22 -9.58 1.31
CA SER A 34 28.28 -9.86 2.29
C SER A 34 28.87 -8.58 2.90
N VAL A 35 29.15 -7.55 2.08
CA VAL A 35 29.66 -6.26 2.56
C VAL A 35 28.62 -5.52 3.40
N LEU A 36 27.37 -5.58 2.97
CA LEU A 36 26.27 -4.87 3.60
C LEU A 36 25.69 -5.64 4.81
N ASN A 37 26.04 -6.91 4.96
CA ASN A 37 25.47 -7.84 5.95
C ASN A 37 23.93 -7.85 5.93
N ARG A 38 23.34 -7.90 4.73
CA ARG A 38 21.88 -7.98 4.52
C ARG A 38 21.57 -8.76 3.25
N ILE A 39 20.34 -9.28 3.15
CA ILE A 39 19.88 -10.09 2.02
C ILE A 39 18.87 -9.27 1.23
N PHE A 40 19.13 -9.09 -0.07
CA PHE A 40 18.20 -8.44 -0.98
C PHE A 40 16.94 -9.30 -1.20
N SER A 41 15.81 -8.68 -1.49
CA SER A 41 14.66 -9.39 -2.04
C SER A 41 15.01 -9.98 -3.41
N ASP A 42 14.32 -11.07 -3.81
CA ASP A 42 14.54 -11.72 -5.12
C ASP A 42 14.38 -10.72 -6.28
N GLU A 43 13.43 -9.79 -6.16
CA GLU A 43 13.22 -8.72 -7.12
C GLU A 43 14.44 -7.77 -7.19
N SER A 44 14.91 -7.28 -6.05
CA SER A 44 16.06 -6.38 -5.98
C SER A 44 17.35 -7.06 -6.43
N PHE A 45 17.51 -8.33 -6.06
CA PHE A 45 18.62 -9.16 -6.49
C PHE A 45 18.65 -9.30 -8.02
N GLY A 46 17.51 -9.62 -8.64
CA GLY A 46 17.39 -9.70 -10.10
C GLY A 46 17.62 -8.35 -10.80
N ASN A 47 17.12 -7.25 -10.22
CA ASN A 47 17.33 -5.91 -10.74
C ASN A 47 18.81 -5.50 -10.69
N LEU A 48 19.55 -5.89 -9.65
CA LEU A 48 20.99 -5.64 -9.56
C LEU A 48 21.78 -6.41 -10.61
N ILE A 49 21.45 -7.69 -10.85
CA ILE A 49 22.05 -8.49 -11.94
C ILE A 49 21.86 -7.78 -13.28
N PHE A 50 20.62 -7.39 -13.58
CA PHE A 50 20.28 -6.71 -14.82
C PHE A 50 21.02 -5.38 -14.96
N PHE A 51 21.04 -4.59 -13.89
CA PHE A 51 21.72 -3.30 -13.87
C PHE A 51 23.23 -3.42 -14.13
N LEU A 52 23.88 -4.37 -13.46
CA LEU A 52 25.33 -4.62 -13.60
C LEU A 52 25.66 -5.10 -15.03
N ALA A 53 24.87 -6.01 -15.59
CA ALA A 53 25.03 -6.49 -16.96
C ALA A 53 24.83 -5.35 -17.97
N LEU A 54 23.80 -4.53 -17.81
CA LEU A 54 23.53 -3.38 -18.68
C LEU A 54 24.65 -2.33 -18.60
N LEU A 55 25.13 -2.02 -17.40
CA LEU A 55 26.21 -1.09 -17.19
C LEU A 55 27.49 -1.59 -17.88
N THR A 56 27.82 -2.87 -17.72
CA THR A 56 28.98 -3.51 -18.38
C THR A 56 28.85 -3.48 -19.90
N GLN A 57 27.67 -3.85 -20.42
CA GLN A 57 27.43 -3.87 -21.87
C GLN A 57 27.60 -2.48 -22.51
N ARG A 58 27.14 -1.41 -21.84
CA ARG A 58 27.32 -0.03 -22.32
C ARG A 58 28.79 0.35 -22.46
N HIS A 59 29.64 -0.07 -21.54
CA HIS A 59 31.07 0.20 -21.59
C HIS A 59 31.77 -0.62 -22.67
N ILE A 60 31.44 -1.91 -22.81
CA ILE A 60 32.00 -2.77 -23.86
C ILE A 60 31.62 -2.25 -25.27
N SER A 61 30.37 -1.79 -25.42
CA SER A 61 29.87 -1.29 -26.73
C SER A 61 30.36 0.14 -27.05
N GLY A 62 31.13 0.78 -26.19
CA GLY A 62 31.59 2.17 -26.38
C GLY A 62 30.48 3.23 -26.37
N VAL A 63 29.26 2.88 -25.97
CA VAL A 63 28.11 3.79 -25.89
C VAL A 63 28.04 4.49 -24.51
N ALA A 64 28.96 4.20 -23.61
CA ALA A 64 29.00 4.77 -22.28
C ALA A 64 29.33 6.28 -22.33
N GLY A 65 28.28 7.11 -22.39
CA GLY A 65 28.40 8.53 -22.09
C GLY A 65 28.49 8.78 -20.58
N PRO A 66 29.05 9.95 -20.15
CA PRO A 66 29.16 10.26 -18.73
C PRO A 66 27.75 10.34 -18.10
N ILE A 67 27.57 9.54 -17.03
CA ILE A 67 26.38 9.67 -16.19
C ILE A 67 26.53 10.97 -15.39
N ARG A 68 25.60 11.91 -15.60
CA ARG A 68 25.58 13.14 -14.80
C ARG A 68 25.13 12.80 -13.39
N VAL A 69 26.00 13.02 -12.43
CA VAL A 69 25.66 12.99 -11.01
C VAL A 69 24.88 14.26 -10.70
N PRO A 70 23.59 14.17 -10.29
CA PRO A 70 22.85 15.36 -9.86
C PRO A 70 23.52 15.90 -8.59
N ASN A 71 23.78 17.20 -8.54
CA ASN A 71 24.39 17.96 -7.44
C ASN A 71 25.01 17.13 -6.34
N HIS A 72 26.34 17.22 -6.20
CA HIS A 72 27.18 16.49 -5.27
C HIS A 72 26.53 16.24 -3.92
N ASP A 73 26.02 15.02 -3.71
CA ASP A 73 25.70 14.53 -2.40
C ASP A 73 26.93 13.76 -1.89
N ASP A 74 27.91 14.51 -1.39
CA ASP A 74 29.14 13.95 -0.85
C ASP A 74 28.88 12.95 0.30
N THR A 75 27.67 12.96 0.87
CA THR A 75 27.28 12.04 1.95
C THR A 75 27.11 10.59 1.47
N LEU A 76 26.83 10.36 0.18
CA LEU A 76 26.72 9.00 -0.35
C LEU A 76 28.04 8.27 -0.40
N SER A 77 29.15 8.97 -0.62
CA SER A 77 30.51 8.40 -0.64
C SER A 77 30.92 7.78 0.70
N LEU A 78 30.24 8.14 1.79
CA LEU A 78 30.49 7.64 3.14
C LEU A 78 29.62 6.41 3.50
N THR A 79 28.79 5.95 2.59
CA THR A 79 27.87 4.82 2.85
C THR A 79 28.54 3.47 2.54
N ASN A 80 28.09 2.40 3.20
CA ASN A 80 28.50 1.04 2.88
C ASN A 80 28.09 0.62 1.48
N GLU A 81 26.96 1.19 1.01
CA GLU A 81 26.43 0.96 -0.34
C GLU A 81 27.39 1.49 -1.40
N HIS A 82 28.06 2.61 -1.14
CA HIS A 82 29.11 3.13 -2.02
C HIS A 82 30.36 2.22 -2.02
N GLU A 83 30.74 1.71 -0.86
CA GLU A 83 31.84 0.74 -0.74
C GLU A 83 31.50 -0.54 -1.52
N ALA A 84 30.29 -1.07 -1.35
CA ALA A 84 29.83 -2.24 -2.10
C ALA A 84 29.79 -1.97 -3.61
N ALA A 85 29.28 -0.81 -4.04
CA ALA A 85 29.25 -0.42 -5.45
C ALA A 85 30.68 -0.35 -6.04
N SER A 86 31.61 0.32 -5.35
CA SER A 86 33.01 0.42 -5.78
C SER A 86 33.64 -0.95 -5.94
N MET A 87 33.46 -1.85 -4.96
CA MET A 87 33.96 -3.21 -5.02
C MET A 87 33.43 -3.99 -6.23
N LEU A 88 32.10 -3.89 -6.50
CA LEU A 88 31.49 -4.56 -7.64
C LEU A 88 32.04 -4.04 -8.98
N LEU A 89 32.23 -2.72 -9.10
CA LEU A 89 32.84 -2.11 -10.29
C LEU A 89 34.29 -2.51 -10.48
N ASP A 90 35.08 -2.68 -9.39
CA ASP A 90 36.43 -3.18 -9.45
C ASP A 90 36.51 -4.64 -9.96
N ILE A 91 35.58 -5.49 -9.54
CA ILE A 91 35.43 -6.87 -10.05
C ILE A 91 35.16 -6.86 -11.55
N LEU A 92 34.18 -6.04 -11.99
CA LEU A 92 33.83 -5.89 -13.40
C LEU A 92 34.97 -5.32 -14.24
N SER A 93 35.67 -4.29 -13.73
CA SER A 93 36.83 -3.67 -14.40
C SER A 93 37.92 -4.69 -14.68
N LYS A 94 38.24 -5.54 -13.70
CA LYS A 94 39.26 -6.60 -13.84
C LYS A 94 38.81 -7.69 -14.83
N LYS A 95 37.55 -8.09 -14.78
CA LYS A 95 37.01 -9.17 -15.62
C LYS A 95 36.92 -8.80 -17.10
N PHE A 96 36.49 -7.57 -17.39
CA PHE A 96 36.17 -7.12 -18.75
C PHE A 96 37.19 -6.13 -19.32
N SER A 97 38.24 -5.77 -18.56
CA SER A 97 39.26 -4.77 -18.94
C SER A 97 38.62 -3.42 -19.35
N ILE A 98 37.64 -2.98 -18.61
CA ILE A 98 36.95 -1.70 -18.80
C ILE A 98 37.13 -0.80 -17.58
N SER A 99 36.94 0.50 -17.75
CA SER A 99 37.02 1.48 -16.66
C SER A 99 35.65 2.13 -16.46
N PHE A 100 35.26 2.28 -15.20
CA PHE A 100 34.01 2.95 -14.81
C PHE A 100 34.30 4.36 -14.31
N SER A 101 33.36 5.25 -14.57
CA SER A 101 33.42 6.64 -14.10
C SER A 101 32.89 6.76 -12.65
N PRO A 102 33.20 7.85 -11.93
CA PRO A 102 32.55 8.16 -10.66
C PRO A 102 31.01 8.20 -10.74
N GLY A 103 30.46 8.60 -11.92
CA GLY A 103 29.03 8.60 -12.18
C GLY A 103 28.44 7.19 -12.25
N ASP A 104 29.18 6.21 -12.75
CA ASP A 104 28.73 4.81 -12.76
C ASP A 104 28.68 4.26 -11.32
N CYS A 105 29.70 4.58 -10.50
CA CYS A 105 29.72 4.21 -9.09
C CYS A 105 28.57 4.86 -8.33
N TRP A 106 28.31 6.13 -8.54
CA TRP A 106 27.15 6.83 -7.95
C TRP A 106 25.83 6.17 -8.38
N SER A 107 25.66 5.84 -9.66
CA SER A 107 24.46 5.21 -10.19
C SER A 107 24.23 3.83 -9.58
N LEU A 108 25.27 3.02 -9.42
CA LEU A 108 25.18 1.72 -8.76
C LEU A 108 24.90 1.88 -7.25
N THR A 109 25.54 2.84 -6.59
CA THR A 109 25.28 3.17 -5.18
C THR A 109 23.81 3.50 -4.96
N THR A 110 23.21 4.35 -5.80
CA THR A 110 21.79 4.71 -5.69
C THR A 110 20.89 3.52 -5.95
N GLN A 111 21.26 2.64 -6.88
CA GLN A 111 20.51 1.39 -7.13
C GLN A 111 20.51 0.47 -5.91
N ILE A 112 21.65 0.33 -5.22
CA ILE A 112 21.77 -0.48 -4.01
C ILE A 112 20.97 0.16 -2.85
N LEU A 113 21.07 1.48 -2.66
CA LEU A 113 20.32 2.21 -1.62
C LEU A 113 18.79 2.09 -1.77
N CYS A 114 18.30 2.03 -3.02
CA CYS A 114 16.87 1.89 -3.34
C CYS A 114 16.37 0.44 -3.26
N SER A 115 17.27 -0.55 -3.08
CA SER A 115 16.94 -1.96 -3.12
C SER A 115 16.23 -2.42 -1.84
N LYS A 116 15.18 -3.23 -2.00
CA LYS A 116 14.49 -3.88 -0.89
C LYS A 116 15.35 -5.02 -0.33
N CYS A 117 15.33 -5.17 0.99
CA CYS A 117 16.00 -6.26 1.70
C CYS A 117 15.00 -7.11 2.48
N ILE A 118 15.27 -8.42 2.61
CA ILE A 118 14.48 -9.36 3.41
C ILE A 118 14.99 -9.36 4.85
N THR A 119 16.31 -9.28 5.03
CA THR A 119 16.95 -9.19 6.33
C THR A 119 17.70 -7.89 6.46
N GLU A 120 17.65 -7.32 7.65
CA GLU A 120 18.37 -6.10 7.97
C GLU A 120 19.78 -6.44 8.41
N GLY A 121 20.74 -5.90 7.66
CA GLY A 121 22.09 -5.71 8.19
C GLY A 121 22.14 -4.40 8.97
N GLN A 122 23.07 -4.27 9.90
CA GLN A 122 23.36 -2.99 10.52
C GLN A 122 23.90 -2.02 9.45
N SER A 123 22.99 -1.25 8.85
CA SER A 123 23.41 -0.18 7.92
C SER A 123 24.25 0.87 8.69
N LYS A 124 25.40 1.24 8.16
CA LYS A 124 26.19 2.38 8.68
C LYS A 124 25.47 3.73 8.51
N LEU A 125 24.31 3.76 7.86
CA LEU A 125 23.40 4.93 7.90
C LEU A 125 23.02 5.32 9.34
N GLY A 126 23.07 4.37 10.28
CA GLY A 126 22.97 4.59 11.71
C GLY A 126 24.19 5.26 12.36
N ARG A 127 25.25 5.60 11.61
CA ARG A 127 26.40 6.33 12.16
C ARG A 127 26.20 7.85 12.23
N ASP A 128 25.20 8.42 11.52
CA ASP A 128 24.73 9.76 11.85
C ASP A 128 23.63 9.66 12.91
N PRO A 129 23.92 9.94 14.18
CA PRO A 129 22.95 9.83 15.28
C PRO A 129 21.75 10.75 15.08
N THR A 130 21.91 11.83 14.32
CA THR A 130 20.87 12.81 14.06
C THR A 130 19.86 12.27 13.06
N ARG A 131 20.34 11.64 12.00
CA ARG A 131 19.51 11.05 10.95
C ARG A 131 18.79 9.80 11.47
N SER A 132 19.46 8.96 12.24
CA SER A 132 18.85 7.80 12.90
C SER A 132 17.71 8.23 13.82
N ARG A 133 17.95 9.20 14.72
CA ARG A 133 16.91 9.72 15.63
C ARG A 133 15.74 10.37 14.90
N ARG A 134 15.96 11.01 13.75
CA ARG A 134 14.89 11.58 12.93
C ARG A 134 14.01 10.47 12.37
N LEU A 135 14.61 9.40 11.84
CA LEU A 135 13.87 8.26 11.30
C LEU A 135 13.12 7.48 12.39
N ASP A 136 13.74 7.30 13.57
CA ASP A 136 13.07 6.71 14.74
C ASP A 136 11.80 7.49 15.09
N ARG A 137 11.89 8.82 15.13
CA ARG A 137 10.75 9.70 15.42
C ARG A 137 9.67 9.60 14.36
N VAL A 138 10.05 9.61 13.07
CA VAL A 138 9.08 9.49 11.96
C VAL A 138 8.35 8.15 12.00
N ALA A 139 9.06 7.04 12.23
CA ALA A 139 8.45 5.73 12.34
C ALA A 139 7.47 5.65 13.53
N ASP A 140 7.88 6.16 14.68
CA ASP A 140 7.03 6.23 15.88
C ASP A 140 5.80 7.10 15.66
N GLU A 141 5.92 8.22 14.96
CA GLU A 141 4.82 9.13 14.65
C GLU A 141 3.82 8.48 13.67
N ILE A 142 4.32 7.82 12.62
CA ILE A 142 3.48 7.05 11.69
C ILE A 142 2.68 5.98 12.44
N ILE A 143 3.32 5.23 13.35
CA ILE A 143 2.64 4.20 14.14
C ILE A 143 1.59 4.84 15.06
N SER A 144 1.92 5.94 15.75
CA SER A 144 0.98 6.65 16.58
C SER A 144 -0.24 7.17 15.82
N ASN A 145 -0.04 7.66 14.59
CA ASN A 145 -1.13 8.09 13.73
C ASN A 145 -2.06 6.92 13.37
N ILE A 146 -1.51 5.75 13.06
CA ILE A 146 -2.32 4.54 12.79
C ILE A 146 -3.07 4.09 14.06
N GLU A 147 -2.41 4.12 15.23
CA GLU A 147 -3.07 3.78 16.50
C GLU A 147 -4.25 4.73 16.79
N GLN A 148 -4.09 6.01 16.52
CA GLN A 148 -5.16 7.01 16.68
C GLN A 148 -6.29 6.80 15.67
N LEU A 149 -5.97 6.56 14.37
CA LEU A 149 -6.97 6.40 13.33
C LEU A 149 -7.80 5.12 13.49
N TYR A 150 -7.21 4.05 14.03
CA TYR A 150 -7.90 2.80 14.30
C TYR A 150 -8.37 2.66 15.76
N HIS A 151 -8.01 3.61 16.66
CA HIS A 151 -8.26 3.53 18.10
C HIS A 151 -7.75 2.23 18.74
N ILE A 152 -6.52 1.86 18.42
CA ILE A 152 -5.84 0.65 18.90
C ILE A 152 -4.53 1.01 19.57
N ASP A 153 -3.96 0.04 20.29
CA ASP A 153 -2.60 0.10 20.84
C ASP A 153 -1.88 -1.18 20.43
N PHE A 154 -0.74 -1.07 19.76
CA PHE A 154 0.07 -2.23 19.41
C PHE A 154 0.84 -2.81 20.60
N GLY A 155 0.85 -2.14 21.75
CA GLY A 155 1.43 -2.65 23.00
C GLY A 155 2.87 -3.16 22.84
N SER A 156 3.10 -4.42 23.20
CA SER A 156 4.42 -5.06 23.09
C SER A 156 4.94 -5.23 21.65
N ALA A 157 4.07 -5.31 20.66
CA ALA A 157 4.46 -5.47 19.25
C ALA A 157 4.93 -4.16 18.62
N ARG A 158 4.66 -3.00 19.25
CA ARG A 158 4.99 -1.68 18.72
C ARG A 158 6.48 -1.52 18.40
N LYS A 159 7.37 -2.06 19.25
CA LYS A 159 8.81 -1.95 19.04
C LYS A 159 9.26 -2.71 17.80
N ASP A 160 8.81 -3.96 17.64
CA ASP A 160 9.16 -4.79 16.50
C ASP A 160 8.58 -4.19 15.20
N LEU A 161 7.36 -3.66 15.26
CA LEU A 161 6.75 -2.95 14.14
C LEU A 161 7.57 -1.71 13.76
N ALA A 162 8.04 -0.91 14.73
CA ALA A 162 8.85 0.26 14.48
C ALA A 162 10.19 -0.11 13.84
N ASP A 163 10.84 -1.16 14.30
CA ASP A 163 12.11 -1.63 13.74
C ASP A 163 11.92 -2.11 12.29
N HIS A 164 10.91 -2.92 12.01
CA HIS A 164 10.60 -3.36 10.65
C HIS A 164 10.19 -2.21 9.73
N LEU A 165 9.39 -1.27 10.24
CA LEU A 165 8.96 -0.11 9.46
C LEU A 165 10.17 0.78 9.11
N LYS A 166 11.07 1.07 10.06
CA LYS A 166 12.30 1.83 9.80
C LYS A 166 13.14 1.24 8.69
N ALA A 167 13.33 -0.07 8.71
CA ALA A 167 14.07 -0.76 7.66
C ALA A 167 13.46 -0.58 6.28
N HIS A 168 12.15 -0.60 6.20
CA HIS A 168 11.44 -0.32 4.95
C HIS A 168 11.54 1.16 4.54
N LEU A 169 11.44 2.09 5.50
CA LEU A 169 11.46 3.53 5.22
C LEU A 169 12.82 4.01 4.68
N ILE A 170 13.94 3.39 5.06
CA ILE A 170 15.27 3.77 4.57
C ILE A 170 15.35 3.72 3.04
N PRO A 171 15.12 2.58 2.37
CA PRO A 171 15.13 2.53 0.91
C PRO A 171 14.00 3.34 0.27
N THR A 172 12.85 3.48 0.94
CA THR A 172 11.74 4.33 0.47
C THR A 172 12.16 5.79 0.33
N ILE A 173 12.84 6.36 1.33
CA ILE A 173 13.37 7.74 1.27
C ILE A 173 14.30 7.92 0.08
N TYR A 174 15.18 6.95 -0.18
CA TYR A 174 16.09 7.03 -1.31
C TYR A 174 15.36 6.89 -2.65
N ARG A 175 14.34 6.02 -2.75
CA ARG A 175 13.53 5.92 -3.97
C ARG A 175 12.79 7.22 -4.29
N ILE A 176 12.21 7.86 -3.29
CA ILE A 176 11.57 9.18 -3.46
C ILE A 176 12.61 10.20 -3.91
N ARG A 177 13.73 10.31 -3.20
CA ARG A 177 14.80 11.26 -3.49
C ARG A 177 15.41 11.10 -4.89
N PHE A 178 15.57 9.86 -5.36
CA PHE A 178 16.15 9.55 -6.67
C PHE A 178 15.09 9.29 -7.75
N HIS A 179 13.81 9.58 -7.47
CA HIS A 179 12.69 9.39 -8.38
C HIS A 179 12.63 7.96 -8.97
N LYS A 180 12.90 6.95 -8.13
CA LYS A 180 12.83 5.54 -8.52
C LYS A 180 11.43 5.01 -8.26
N ALA A 181 10.75 4.63 -9.34
CA ALA A 181 9.43 3.99 -9.24
C ALA A 181 9.54 2.58 -8.65
N ILE A 182 8.50 2.20 -7.91
CA ILE A 182 8.31 0.85 -7.38
C ILE A 182 6.91 0.38 -7.76
N VAL A 183 6.73 -0.91 -7.91
CA VAL A 183 5.43 -1.54 -8.16
C VAL A 183 5.16 -2.56 -7.07
N ASN A 184 3.98 -2.50 -6.47
CA ASN A 184 3.54 -3.50 -5.50
C ASN A 184 2.59 -4.49 -6.21
N PRO A 185 2.97 -5.77 -6.37
CA PRO A 185 2.16 -6.75 -7.08
C PRO A 185 0.80 -7.04 -6.43
N VAL A 186 0.64 -6.71 -5.14
CA VAL A 186 -0.62 -6.88 -4.40
C VAL A 186 -1.41 -5.58 -4.23
N TYR A 187 -1.01 -4.51 -4.92
CA TYR A 187 -1.67 -3.19 -4.81
C TYR A 187 -3.16 -3.25 -5.12
N ASP A 188 -3.54 -3.86 -6.25
CA ASP A 188 -4.94 -3.95 -6.67
C ASP A 188 -5.78 -4.78 -5.68
N GLU A 189 -5.18 -5.81 -5.08
CA GLU A 189 -5.84 -6.60 -4.03
C GLU A 189 -6.03 -5.80 -2.74
N LEU A 190 -5.03 -4.99 -2.34
CA LEU A 190 -5.16 -4.09 -1.20
C LEU A 190 -6.24 -3.02 -1.44
N VAL A 191 -6.29 -2.43 -2.62
CA VAL A 191 -7.36 -1.48 -3.00
C VAL A 191 -8.73 -2.14 -2.90
N ALA A 192 -8.87 -3.37 -3.40
CA ALA A 192 -10.14 -4.08 -3.40
C ALA A 192 -10.61 -4.54 -2.01
N LYS A 193 -9.69 -4.94 -1.13
CA LYS A 193 -10.01 -5.58 0.15
C LYS A 193 -9.73 -4.72 1.39
N HIS A 194 -8.83 -3.75 1.29
CA HIS A 194 -8.30 -2.97 2.42
C HIS A 194 -8.19 -1.47 2.09
N SER A 195 -9.19 -0.93 1.39
CA SER A 195 -9.21 0.48 0.97
C SER A 195 -9.11 1.47 2.13
N GLN A 196 -9.74 1.15 3.27
CA GLN A 196 -9.66 1.95 4.50
C GLN A 196 -8.23 1.98 5.05
N LEU A 197 -7.55 0.82 5.08
CA LEU A 197 -6.18 0.75 5.55
C LEU A 197 -5.25 1.60 4.69
N LEU A 198 -5.42 1.56 3.36
CA LEU A 198 -4.64 2.40 2.44
C LEU A 198 -4.85 3.89 2.70
N ARG A 199 -6.10 4.34 2.90
CA ARG A 199 -6.40 5.74 3.23
C ARG A 199 -5.78 6.17 4.55
N TYR A 200 -5.92 5.35 5.59
CA TYR A 200 -5.35 5.64 6.90
C TYR A 200 -3.83 5.63 6.86
N THR A 201 -3.23 4.72 6.08
CA THR A 201 -1.78 4.72 5.88
C THR A 201 -1.33 5.96 5.13
N ALA A 202 -2.04 6.40 4.09
CA ALA A 202 -1.74 7.64 3.37
C ALA A 202 -1.79 8.88 4.28
N GLU A 203 -2.74 8.93 5.21
CA GLU A 203 -2.79 10.00 6.20
C GLU A 203 -1.66 9.89 7.24
N ALA A 204 -1.37 8.67 7.70
CA ALA A 204 -0.38 8.42 8.72
C ALA A 204 1.06 8.72 8.28
N VAL A 205 1.39 8.56 6.99
CA VAL A 205 2.75 8.74 6.45
C VAL A 205 3.13 10.20 6.17
N ARG A 206 2.27 11.18 6.40
CA ARG A 206 2.57 12.61 6.21
C ARG A 206 3.89 13.08 6.85
N PRO A 207 4.27 12.63 8.07
CA PRO A 207 5.56 12.98 8.65
C PRO A 207 6.76 12.53 7.81
N LEU A 208 6.60 11.46 7.01
CA LEU A 208 7.62 11.01 6.08
C LEU A 208 7.75 11.93 4.87
N GLU A 209 6.65 12.48 4.35
CA GLU A 209 6.66 13.46 3.25
C GLU A 209 7.43 14.71 3.61
N GLU A 210 7.35 15.16 4.86
CA GLU A 210 8.14 16.29 5.37
C GLU A 210 9.64 15.97 5.46
N CYS A 211 10.01 14.69 5.49
CA CYS A 211 11.38 14.22 5.50
C CYS A 211 11.96 13.97 4.11
N CYS A 212 11.09 13.77 3.13
CA CYS A 212 11.42 13.51 1.74
C CYS A 212 11.07 14.76 0.95
N ASP A 213 11.94 15.25 0.10
CA ASP A 213 11.65 16.42 -0.76
C ASP A 213 10.65 16.06 -1.88
N GLY A 214 9.59 15.29 -1.59
CA GLY A 214 8.60 14.86 -2.57
C GLY A 214 7.46 14.00 -2.00
N PRO A 215 6.36 13.86 -2.76
CA PRO A 215 5.20 13.07 -2.34
C PRO A 215 5.51 11.57 -2.35
N ILE A 216 4.87 10.83 -1.45
CA ILE A 216 4.95 9.38 -1.40
C ILE A 216 3.92 8.81 -2.39
N SER A 217 4.36 7.91 -3.28
CA SER A 217 3.46 7.27 -4.24
C SER A 217 2.52 6.26 -3.57
N ASP A 218 1.34 6.03 -4.18
CA ASP A 218 0.39 5.00 -3.74
C ASP A 218 1.03 3.62 -3.62
N GLN A 219 2.01 3.31 -4.46
CA GLN A 219 2.74 2.05 -4.43
C GLN A 219 3.60 1.92 -3.17
N GLU A 220 4.28 2.99 -2.75
CA GLU A 220 5.03 3.02 -1.48
C GLU A 220 4.10 2.95 -0.27
N ILE A 221 2.99 3.72 -0.29
CA ILE A 221 1.96 3.69 0.74
C ILE A 221 1.42 2.27 0.92
N SER A 222 1.19 1.56 -0.18
CA SER A 222 0.69 0.19 -0.14
C SER A 222 1.67 -0.81 0.48
N TYR A 223 2.98 -0.62 0.29
CA TYR A 223 3.98 -1.42 0.99
C TYR A 223 4.02 -1.13 2.49
N ILE A 224 3.92 0.15 2.88
CA ILE A 224 3.83 0.54 4.30
C ILE A 224 2.56 -0.05 4.93
N ALA A 225 1.43 -0.02 4.20
CA ALA A 225 0.17 -0.60 4.67
C ALA A 225 0.26 -2.09 4.97
N LEU A 226 1.10 -2.86 4.26
CA LEU A 226 1.30 -4.29 4.54
C LEU A 226 1.89 -4.55 5.94
N TYR A 227 2.76 -3.67 6.45
CA TYR A 227 3.28 -3.79 7.82
C TYR A 227 2.16 -3.60 8.84
N PHE A 228 1.30 -2.61 8.63
CA PHE A 228 0.14 -2.39 9.49
C PHE A 228 -0.89 -3.50 9.35
N LEU A 229 -1.15 -4.00 8.14
CA LEU A 229 -2.04 -5.14 7.90
C LEU A 229 -1.58 -6.37 8.71
N ALA A 230 -0.29 -6.67 8.67
CA ALA A 230 0.27 -7.79 9.43
C ALA A 230 0.14 -7.59 10.95
N ALA A 231 0.49 -6.39 11.45
CA ALA A 231 0.42 -6.08 12.87
C ALA A 231 -1.03 -6.08 13.40
N ILE A 232 -1.97 -5.48 12.66
CA ILE A 232 -3.38 -5.45 13.04
C ILE A 232 -3.99 -6.86 12.99
N ASN A 233 -3.67 -7.67 11.97
CA ASN A 233 -4.14 -9.06 11.90
C ASN A 233 -3.67 -9.91 13.09
N GLN A 234 -2.48 -9.64 13.61
CA GLN A 234 -1.94 -10.37 14.76
C GLN A 234 -2.54 -9.91 16.09
N GLN A 235 -2.68 -8.61 16.30
CA GLN A 235 -3.07 -8.02 17.58
C GLN A 235 -4.58 -7.71 17.66
N HIS A 236 -5.17 -7.33 16.54
CA HIS A 236 -6.55 -6.84 16.48
C HIS A 236 -7.28 -7.41 15.25
N PRO A 237 -7.38 -8.74 15.09
CA PRO A 237 -7.94 -9.36 13.88
C PRO A 237 -9.39 -8.95 13.60
N GLN A 238 -10.12 -8.49 14.62
CA GLN A 238 -11.50 -8.03 14.51
C GLN A 238 -11.63 -6.70 13.74
N ILE A 239 -10.57 -5.89 13.64
CA ILE A 239 -10.63 -4.53 13.06
C ILE A 239 -10.59 -4.58 11.53
N ILE A 240 -9.85 -5.51 10.96
CA ILE A 240 -9.68 -5.61 9.49
C ILE A 240 -10.75 -6.52 8.88
N ARG A 241 -11.47 -7.28 9.69
CA ARG A 241 -12.56 -8.11 9.19
C ARG A 241 -13.66 -7.21 8.64
N ARG A 242 -14.06 -7.43 7.38
CA ARG A 242 -15.25 -6.80 6.86
C ARG A 242 -16.47 -7.19 7.68
N PRO A 243 -17.32 -6.23 8.05
CA PRO A 243 -18.55 -6.53 8.74
C PRO A 243 -19.41 -7.51 7.93
N GLN A 244 -19.89 -8.56 8.59
CA GLN A 244 -20.77 -9.55 7.97
C GLN A 244 -22.20 -9.06 8.03
N VAL A 245 -22.85 -9.00 6.86
CA VAL A 245 -24.20 -8.49 6.70
C VAL A 245 -25.16 -9.60 6.22
N ILE A 246 -26.31 -9.70 6.86
CA ILE A 246 -27.44 -10.49 6.37
C ILE A 246 -28.44 -9.52 5.71
N VAL A 247 -28.86 -9.84 4.48
CA VAL A 247 -29.92 -9.12 3.79
C VAL A 247 -31.24 -9.86 3.98
N ALA A 248 -32.23 -9.21 4.62
CA ALA A 248 -33.58 -9.74 4.79
C ALA A 248 -34.53 -9.10 3.78
N CYS A 249 -35.23 -9.89 2.97
CA CYS A 249 -36.12 -9.35 1.94
C CYS A 249 -37.44 -10.10 1.90
N GLY A 250 -38.56 -9.34 1.82
CA GLY A 250 -39.90 -9.89 1.69
C GLY A 250 -40.41 -9.99 0.25
N SER A 251 -39.76 -9.34 -0.72
CA SER A 251 -40.23 -9.18 -2.09
C SER A 251 -39.70 -10.19 -3.10
N GLY A 252 -38.90 -11.16 -2.63
CA GLY A 252 -38.34 -12.22 -3.46
C GLY A 252 -36.85 -12.06 -3.80
N TYR A 253 -36.29 -13.10 -4.44
CA TYR A 253 -34.86 -13.26 -4.67
C TYR A 253 -34.22 -12.11 -5.48
N GLY A 254 -34.89 -11.65 -6.54
CA GLY A 254 -34.34 -10.58 -7.40
C GLY A 254 -34.13 -9.26 -6.65
N THR A 255 -35.09 -8.86 -5.84
CA THR A 255 -35.02 -7.65 -5.02
C THR A 255 -33.91 -7.77 -3.97
N ALA A 256 -33.80 -8.93 -3.34
CA ALA A 256 -32.76 -9.21 -2.35
C ALA A 256 -31.35 -9.14 -2.96
N GLN A 257 -31.17 -9.63 -4.18
CA GLN A 257 -29.91 -9.53 -4.92
C GLN A 257 -29.53 -8.07 -5.25
N VAL A 258 -30.51 -7.23 -5.57
CA VAL A 258 -30.26 -5.79 -5.79
C VAL A 258 -29.72 -5.15 -4.51
N VAL A 259 -30.36 -5.40 -3.37
CA VAL A 259 -29.89 -4.88 -2.07
C VAL A 259 -28.50 -5.39 -1.74
N ALA A 260 -28.24 -6.69 -1.88
CA ALA A 260 -26.94 -7.29 -1.62
C ALA A 260 -25.83 -6.70 -2.51
N SER A 261 -26.13 -6.51 -3.80
CA SER A 261 -25.20 -5.89 -4.75
C SER A 261 -24.88 -4.44 -4.38
N GLN A 262 -25.89 -3.67 -3.96
CA GLN A 262 -25.70 -2.30 -3.50
C GLN A 262 -24.87 -2.25 -2.21
N MET A 263 -25.12 -3.14 -1.25
CA MET A 263 -24.33 -3.25 -0.02
C MET A 263 -22.85 -3.51 -0.34
N ASN A 264 -22.55 -4.54 -1.13
CA ASN A 264 -21.17 -4.88 -1.49
C ASN A 264 -20.45 -3.79 -2.33
N ARG A 265 -21.21 -2.99 -3.08
CA ARG A 265 -20.63 -1.93 -3.93
C ARG A 265 -20.41 -0.62 -3.20
N LEU A 266 -21.30 -0.25 -2.29
CA LEU A 266 -21.35 1.07 -1.65
C LEU A 266 -20.73 1.07 -0.25
N PHE A 267 -20.64 -0.10 0.37
CA PHE A 267 -20.12 -0.27 1.73
C PHE A 267 -19.04 -1.37 1.76
N ASP A 268 -18.07 -1.24 2.65
CA ASP A 268 -17.02 -2.23 2.83
C ASP A 268 -17.50 -3.37 3.74
N VAL A 269 -18.41 -4.20 3.23
CA VAL A 269 -19.07 -5.29 3.97
C VAL A 269 -19.07 -6.59 3.17
N ASP A 270 -19.24 -7.72 3.86
CA ASP A 270 -19.47 -9.03 3.25
C ASP A 270 -20.94 -9.44 3.47
N VAL A 271 -21.73 -9.54 2.41
CA VAL A 271 -23.08 -10.11 2.49
C VAL A 271 -22.96 -11.63 2.57
N VAL A 272 -23.15 -12.17 3.78
CA VAL A 272 -22.95 -13.60 4.10
C VAL A 272 -24.19 -14.45 3.86
N ALA A 273 -25.39 -13.85 3.90
CA ALA A 273 -26.63 -14.54 3.62
C ALA A 273 -27.72 -13.58 3.10
N ILE A 274 -28.60 -14.14 2.29
CA ILE A 274 -29.86 -13.50 1.86
C ILE A 274 -30.98 -14.38 2.34
N LEU A 275 -31.85 -13.84 3.19
CA LEU A 275 -32.89 -14.59 3.91
C LEU A 275 -34.26 -13.91 3.76
N SER A 276 -35.32 -14.67 3.99
CA SER A 276 -36.66 -14.06 4.20
C SER A 276 -36.72 -13.43 5.60
N GLY A 277 -37.61 -12.45 5.80
CA GLY A 277 -37.82 -11.87 7.13
C GLY A 277 -38.29 -12.90 8.18
N ARG A 278 -38.94 -13.99 7.74
CA ARG A 278 -39.33 -15.10 8.61
C ARG A 278 -38.16 -15.94 9.06
N ASP A 279 -37.27 -16.29 8.12
CA ASP A 279 -36.08 -17.10 8.40
C ASP A 279 -35.11 -16.36 9.34
N VAL A 280 -34.92 -15.05 9.16
CA VAL A 280 -34.14 -14.22 10.08
C VAL A 280 -34.70 -14.27 11.49
N SER A 281 -36.04 -14.16 11.64
CA SER A 281 -36.68 -14.23 12.95
C SER A 281 -36.49 -15.58 13.63
N GLU A 282 -36.61 -16.68 12.89
CA GLU A 282 -36.39 -18.03 13.39
C GLU A 282 -34.93 -18.31 13.79
N MET A 283 -33.99 -17.84 12.97
CA MET A 283 -32.55 -17.99 13.26
C MET A 283 -32.14 -17.19 14.50
N MET A 284 -32.72 -16.02 14.74
CA MET A 284 -32.50 -15.25 15.96
C MET A 284 -33.00 -15.99 17.20
N GLU A 285 -34.18 -16.61 17.15
CA GLU A 285 -34.72 -17.42 18.25
C GLU A 285 -33.79 -18.60 18.58
N LYS A 286 -33.17 -19.21 17.57
CA LYS A 286 -32.22 -20.32 17.72
C LYS A 286 -30.81 -19.90 18.11
N LYS A 287 -30.51 -18.60 18.22
CA LYS A 287 -29.16 -18.03 18.45
C LYS A 287 -28.10 -18.50 17.44
N ASP A 288 -28.52 -18.75 16.20
CA ASP A 288 -27.66 -19.34 15.17
C ASP A 288 -27.20 -18.30 14.11
N ILE A 289 -27.48 -17.03 14.35
CA ILE A 289 -27.08 -15.92 13.46
C ILE A 289 -25.70 -15.40 13.89
N ARG A 290 -24.74 -15.56 12.99
CA ARG A 290 -23.42 -14.91 13.08
C ARG A 290 -23.35 -13.83 12.02
N CYS A 291 -23.77 -12.61 12.36
CA CYS A 291 -23.56 -11.41 11.52
C CYS A 291 -23.40 -10.18 12.41
N ASP A 292 -22.80 -9.15 11.84
CA ASP A 292 -22.61 -7.88 12.53
C ASP A 292 -23.83 -6.96 12.33
N TYR A 293 -24.45 -7.02 11.14
CA TYR A 293 -25.60 -6.17 10.76
C TYR A 293 -26.67 -6.94 9.99
N ILE A 294 -27.90 -6.52 10.15
CA ILE A 294 -29.04 -6.99 9.34
C ILE A 294 -29.62 -5.80 8.58
N ILE A 295 -29.66 -5.89 7.25
CA ILE A 295 -30.28 -4.90 6.36
C ILE A 295 -31.55 -5.49 5.82
N SER A 296 -32.69 -4.85 6.06
CA SER A 296 -33.99 -5.41 5.72
C SER A 296 -34.83 -4.50 4.83
N THR A 297 -35.55 -5.06 3.88
CA THR A 297 -36.55 -4.34 3.11
C THR A 297 -37.95 -4.42 3.75
N VAL A 298 -38.11 -5.18 4.82
CA VAL A 298 -39.39 -5.39 5.55
C VAL A 298 -39.17 -5.18 7.05
N ASP A 299 -40.25 -4.94 7.76
CA ASP A 299 -40.22 -4.87 9.21
C ASP A 299 -39.96 -6.24 9.82
N LEU A 300 -39.09 -6.28 10.84
CA LEU A 300 -38.71 -7.48 11.59
C LEU A 300 -39.16 -7.34 13.05
N PRO A 301 -40.45 -7.46 13.33
CA PRO A 301 -41.06 -7.09 14.63
C PRO A 301 -40.60 -7.98 15.81
N ARG A 302 -39.92 -9.11 15.52
CA ARG A 302 -39.38 -10.02 16.56
C ARG A 302 -37.94 -9.68 16.94
N LEU A 303 -37.33 -8.75 16.26
CA LEU A 303 -35.97 -8.28 16.58
C LEU A 303 -36.03 -7.04 17.46
N PRO A 304 -35.13 -6.90 18.44
CA PRO A 304 -35.02 -5.66 19.22
C PRO A 304 -34.69 -4.46 18.32
N ASP A 305 -35.16 -3.27 18.73
CA ASP A 305 -34.80 -2.03 18.08
C ASP A 305 -33.26 -1.87 18.01
N GLY A 306 -32.79 -1.41 16.86
CA GLY A 306 -31.36 -1.25 16.63
C GLY A 306 -30.60 -2.51 16.19
N PHE A 307 -31.26 -3.69 16.06
CA PHE A 307 -30.63 -4.91 15.53
C PHE A 307 -30.62 -4.96 14.00
N TYR A 308 -31.50 -4.25 13.36
CA TYR A 308 -31.57 -4.15 11.90
C TYR A 308 -31.90 -2.73 11.47
N ILE A 309 -31.61 -2.42 10.22
CA ILE A 309 -32.07 -1.20 9.57
C ILE A 309 -32.97 -1.55 8.40
N LYS A 310 -34.12 -0.85 8.29
CA LYS A 310 -35.03 -0.96 7.16
C LYS A 310 -34.62 0.00 6.06
N VAL A 311 -34.55 -0.51 4.83
CA VAL A 311 -34.10 0.23 3.65
C VAL A 311 -35.04 -0.03 2.47
N ASN A 312 -35.01 0.87 1.49
CA ASN A 312 -35.66 0.65 0.22
C ASN A 312 -34.89 -0.38 -0.64
N PRO A 313 -35.55 -1.16 -1.49
CA PRO A 313 -34.89 -2.10 -2.39
C PRO A 313 -33.84 -1.44 -3.33
N ILE A 314 -34.10 -0.22 -3.75
CA ILE A 314 -33.16 0.66 -4.44
C ILE A 314 -32.83 1.77 -3.45
N PHE A 315 -31.57 1.86 -3.05
CA PHE A 315 -31.16 2.81 -2.01
C PHE A 315 -31.34 4.25 -2.46
N THR A 316 -32.00 5.01 -1.60
CA THR A 316 -32.10 6.47 -1.68
C THR A 316 -30.88 7.08 -0.95
N HIS A 317 -30.67 8.40 -1.08
CA HIS A 317 -29.68 9.11 -0.29
C HIS A 317 -29.92 8.99 1.23
N GLU A 318 -31.18 8.94 1.62
CA GLU A 318 -31.57 8.77 3.02
C GLU A 318 -31.21 7.36 3.52
N ASP A 319 -31.46 6.31 2.72
CA ASP A 319 -31.05 4.95 3.05
C ASP A 319 -29.53 4.86 3.24
N TYR A 320 -28.75 5.47 2.34
CA TYR A 320 -27.30 5.49 2.44
C TYR A 320 -26.81 6.13 3.73
N LYS A 321 -27.34 7.31 4.07
CA LYS A 321 -27.02 8.02 5.30
C LYS A 321 -27.38 7.21 6.54
N ASN A 322 -28.59 6.64 6.54
CA ASN A 322 -29.09 5.85 7.65
C ASN A 322 -28.28 4.55 7.86
N ILE A 323 -27.88 3.88 6.78
CA ILE A 323 -27.00 2.69 6.86
C ILE A 323 -25.67 3.07 7.49
N LEU A 324 -25.03 4.16 7.06
CA LEU A 324 -23.76 4.62 7.66
C LEU A 324 -23.93 4.89 9.16
N GLN A 325 -24.94 5.66 9.55
CA GLN A 325 -25.21 5.95 10.96
C GLN A 325 -25.48 4.68 11.77
N PHE A 326 -26.22 3.72 11.21
CA PHE A 326 -26.51 2.45 11.85
C PHE A 326 -25.27 1.60 12.06
N MET A 327 -24.38 1.55 11.06
CA MET A 327 -23.13 0.81 11.16
C MET A 327 -22.17 1.47 12.16
N ASP A 328 -22.08 2.80 12.17
CA ASP A 328 -21.23 3.57 13.07
C ASP A 328 -21.70 3.47 14.54
N ALA A 329 -22.99 3.52 14.80
CA ALA A 329 -23.54 3.44 16.17
C ALA A 329 -23.19 2.10 16.87
N ARG A 330 -22.90 1.05 16.10
CA ARG A 330 -22.52 -0.27 16.64
C ARG A 330 -21.00 -0.49 16.72
N GLN A 331 -20.23 0.22 15.92
CA GLN A 331 -18.76 0.27 16.07
C GLN A 331 -18.40 1.31 17.14
N THR A 332 -18.90 1.11 18.37
CA THR A 332 -18.59 2.00 19.49
C THR A 332 -17.12 2.02 19.77
N SER A 333 -16.38 2.80 18.99
CA SER A 333 -15.18 3.52 19.35
C SER A 333 -14.58 4.19 18.09
N GLY A 334 -14.94 5.41 17.85
CA GLY A 334 -14.00 6.45 17.44
C GLY A 334 -13.77 6.77 15.97
N SER A 335 -14.24 6.06 14.95
CA SER A 335 -14.02 6.45 13.53
C SER A 335 -15.21 7.16 12.85
N ALA A 336 -16.33 7.23 13.54
CA ALA A 336 -17.64 7.66 13.04
C ALA A 336 -17.71 9.10 12.50
N SER A 337 -16.93 10.03 13.06
CA SER A 337 -17.15 11.48 12.81
C SER A 337 -16.78 11.92 11.38
N ARG A 338 -15.71 11.38 10.78
CA ARG A 338 -15.21 11.83 9.47
C ARG A 338 -15.98 11.25 8.29
N TYR A 339 -16.43 9.98 8.37
CA TYR A 339 -17.26 9.39 7.32
C TYR A 339 -18.61 10.10 7.18
N LEU A 340 -19.20 10.49 8.32
CA LEU A 340 -20.45 11.28 8.34
C LEU A 340 -20.23 12.66 7.71
N GLU A 341 -19.11 13.30 7.96
CA GLU A 341 -18.81 14.62 7.41
C GLU A 341 -18.57 14.56 5.89
N THR A 342 -17.77 13.60 5.40
CA THR A 342 -17.52 13.40 3.96
C THR A 342 -18.78 12.95 3.23
N ALA A 343 -19.55 12.00 3.79
CA ALA A 343 -20.81 11.56 3.21
C ALA A 343 -21.88 12.67 3.22
N SER A 344 -21.94 13.48 4.27
CA SER A 344 -22.85 14.63 4.34
C SER A 344 -22.49 15.69 3.31
N ASN A 345 -21.21 15.96 3.09
CA ASN A 345 -20.74 16.88 2.06
C ASN A 345 -21.06 16.37 0.66
N LEU A 346 -20.88 15.06 0.39
CA LEU A 346 -21.23 14.44 -0.90
C LEU A 346 -22.75 14.48 -1.16
N VAL A 347 -23.55 14.23 -0.13
CA VAL A 347 -25.04 14.32 -0.22
C VAL A 347 -25.47 15.77 -0.45
N GLU A 348 -24.90 16.74 0.27
CA GLU A 348 -25.23 18.15 0.10
C GLU A 348 -24.89 18.66 -1.31
N ILE A 349 -23.77 18.22 -1.88
CA ILE A 349 -23.39 18.54 -3.26
C ILE A 349 -24.35 17.87 -4.24
N ALA A 350 -24.71 16.60 -4.04
CA ALA A 350 -25.67 15.91 -4.89
C ALA A 350 -27.06 16.53 -4.84
N GLU A 351 -27.52 16.97 -3.67
CA GLU A 351 -28.79 17.69 -3.50
C GLU A 351 -28.78 19.07 -4.17
N ARG A 352 -27.65 19.82 -4.01
CA ARG A 352 -27.49 21.15 -4.60
C ARG A 352 -27.52 21.11 -6.14
N TYR A 353 -26.98 20.05 -6.75
CA TYR A 353 -26.85 19.91 -8.20
C TYR A 353 -27.76 18.88 -8.82
N GLY A 354 -28.40 18.00 -8.03
CA GLY A 354 -29.35 16.98 -8.51
C GLY A 354 -30.63 17.54 -9.12
N ALA A 355 -30.96 18.80 -8.82
CA ALA A 355 -32.09 19.54 -9.40
C ALA A 355 -31.65 20.53 -10.52
N SER A 356 -30.36 20.65 -10.84
CA SER A 356 -29.84 21.59 -11.82
C SER A 356 -29.12 20.89 -12.97
N SER A 357 -29.28 21.45 -14.19
CA SER A 357 -28.65 20.95 -15.41
C SER A 357 -27.11 21.20 -15.49
N ASN A 358 -26.46 21.60 -14.39
CA ASN A 358 -25.04 21.97 -14.41
C ASN A 358 -24.12 20.85 -13.89
N VAL A 359 -24.10 19.74 -14.64
CA VAL A 359 -23.27 18.55 -14.39
C VAL A 359 -21.76 18.89 -14.33
N ASN A 360 -21.31 19.93 -15.03
CA ASN A 360 -19.89 20.31 -15.04
C ASN A 360 -19.46 20.98 -13.74
N GLN A 361 -20.32 21.77 -13.12
CA GLN A 361 -20.02 22.42 -11.83
C GLN A 361 -20.09 21.43 -10.66
N MET A 362 -21.04 20.49 -10.71
CA MET A 362 -21.09 19.34 -9.79
C MET A 362 -19.83 18.49 -9.87
N LYS A 363 -19.36 18.17 -11.09
CA LYS A 363 -18.09 17.46 -11.31
C LYS A 363 -16.89 18.24 -10.74
N TYR A 364 -16.86 19.55 -10.88
CA TYR A 364 -15.82 20.41 -10.36
C TYR A 364 -15.80 20.41 -8.82
N GLU A 365 -16.94 20.57 -8.16
CA GLU A 365 -17.02 20.55 -6.68
C GLU A 365 -16.77 19.16 -6.11
N LEU A 366 -17.22 18.10 -6.77
CA LEU A 366 -16.87 16.72 -6.42
C LEU A 366 -15.35 16.46 -6.61
N SER A 367 -14.72 17.08 -7.61
CA SER A 367 -13.27 16.99 -7.79
C SER A 367 -12.49 17.72 -6.70
N LEU A 368 -13.04 18.79 -6.14
CA LEU A 368 -12.41 19.52 -5.01
C LEU A 368 -12.44 18.71 -3.71
N ILE A 369 -13.45 17.86 -3.50
CA ILE A 369 -13.47 16.89 -2.40
C ILE A 369 -12.43 15.78 -2.63
N HIS A 370 -12.21 15.40 -3.89
CA HIS A 370 -11.14 14.47 -4.29
C HIS A 370 -9.74 15.10 -4.37
N ILE A 371 -9.61 16.43 -4.43
CA ILE A 371 -8.31 17.13 -4.43
C ILE A 371 -7.68 17.16 -3.02
N SER A 372 -8.44 16.91 -1.98
CA SER A 372 -7.86 16.53 -0.68
C SER A 372 -7.40 15.07 -0.63
N GLU A 373 -7.67 14.26 -1.69
CA GLU A 373 -7.11 12.94 -1.97
C GLU A 373 -6.36 13.01 -3.32
N PRO A 374 -5.06 12.69 -3.41
CA PRO A 374 -4.34 12.74 -4.68
C PRO A 374 -4.79 11.61 -5.61
N THR A 375 -5.58 11.99 -6.59
CA THR A 375 -5.65 11.57 -7.99
C THR A 375 -5.82 10.12 -8.43
N ARG A 376 -6.85 9.91 -9.25
CA ARG A 376 -6.73 9.25 -10.57
C ARG A 376 -7.47 10.08 -11.63
N PRO A 377 -6.93 10.31 -12.84
CA PRO A 377 -7.71 10.86 -13.94
C PRO A 377 -8.73 9.84 -14.39
N LEU A 378 -10.00 10.23 -14.38
CA LEU A 378 -11.06 9.52 -15.08
C LEU A 378 -10.79 9.66 -16.59
N TYR A 379 -10.27 8.60 -17.21
CA TYR A 379 -10.42 8.44 -18.66
C TYR A 379 -11.87 8.04 -18.94
N ILE A 380 -12.57 8.94 -19.64
CA ILE A 380 -13.77 8.61 -20.40
C ILE A 380 -13.32 8.05 -21.74
#